data_d1b55c3eb859a040865b70e51cdccca5
#
_entry.id   d1b55c3eb859a040865b70e51cdccca5
#
_cell.length_a   1.000
_cell.length_b   1.000
_cell.length_c   1.000
_cell.angle_alpha   90.00
_cell.angle_beta   90.00
_cell.angle_gamma   90.00
#
_symmetry.space_group_name_H-M   'P 1'
#
loop_
_entity.id
_entity.type
_entity.pdbx_description
1 polymer ?
#
loop_
_entity_poly.entity_id
_entity_poly.type
_entity_poly.pdbx_seq_one_letter_code
_entity_poly.pdbx_strand_id
1 'polypeptide(L)'
;MQTVKSKPLSLIKVAAGALAFVLSSGIGVSVNAQTKTITIYSGRSEKLISPLLEKAEKDLGMNIQVRYGDTAELAIALVEEGKNSRADLYFAQDAGALGLLERRNITLPISSNLVNQVDSRFRSPQGKWLGISGRARVLNYNTNLVQKNNLPNSVWDLVKPQWRGKIAWAPTNGSFQSFVTAMRVTEGEPRTLQWLKAMKANGVKDYRNNTAIVEALGRGESHIGLVNHYYLGRFQKENPNFPVAPHYTNKDAASMINIAGVAIMNSTKQKAEVEKLISYLLRPSSQTYFAQETNEYPVISGVAGPANQVPLNQIKTPNVNLTNLNDLPGTLELLQQAGVL
;
A
#
# COMPACT_ATOMS: atom_id res chain seq x y z
N MET A 1 4.96 56.01 -83.06
CA MET A 1 4.62 55.75 -84.53
C MET A 1 3.70 54.55 -84.54
N GLN A 2 2.50 54.76 -85.04
CA GLN A 2 1.52 53.86 -85.62
C GLN A 2 1.08 52.63 -84.77
N THR A 3 -0.08 52.68 -84.11
CA THR A 3 -1.45 52.43 -84.62
C THR A 3 -1.56 51.20 -85.54
N VAL A 4 -2.38 50.23 -85.16
CA VAL A 4 -3.56 49.82 -85.94
C VAL A 4 -4.47 48.90 -85.07
N LYS A 5 -5.73 49.29 -85.16
CA LYS A 5 -6.95 48.67 -84.60
C LYS A 5 -7.30 47.34 -85.30
N SER A 6 -8.05 46.49 -84.73
CA SER A 6 -9.42 46.16 -85.15
C SER A 6 -10.07 45.02 -84.35
N LYS A 7 -11.33 45.24 -84.18
CA LYS A 7 -12.38 44.43 -83.55
C LYS A 7 -12.89 43.29 -84.52
N PRO A 8 -14.03 42.66 -84.16
CA PRO A 8 -14.37 41.58 -83.30
C PRO A 8 -15.07 40.41 -84.05
N LEU A 9 -15.50 39.33 -83.33
CA LEU A 9 -16.73 38.55 -83.60
C LEU A 9 -16.71 37.30 -82.71
N SER A 10 -17.61 37.09 -81.87
CA SER A 10 -19.00 36.64 -81.73
C SER A 10 -19.08 35.14 -81.38
N LEU A 11 -19.67 34.93 -80.23
CA LEU A 11 -20.55 33.85 -79.77
C LEU A 11 -20.52 32.47 -80.46
N ILE A 12 -20.31 31.43 -79.66
CA ILE A 12 -21.23 30.27 -79.60
C ILE A 12 -21.21 29.70 -78.12
N LYS A 13 -22.42 29.60 -77.54
CA LYS A 13 -22.66 28.92 -76.28
C LYS A 13 -22.72 27.42 -76.55
N VAL A 14 -21.98 26.64 -75.80
CA VAL A 14 -22.28 25.22 -75.59
C VAL A 14 -22.20 24.95 -74.11
N ALA A 15 -23.34 24.60 -73.56
CA ALA A 15 -23.47 24.09 -72.15
C ALA A 15 -23.05 22.63 -72.14
N ALA A 16 -22.10 22.30 -71.30
CA ALA A 16 -21.81 20.93 -70.93
C ALA A 16 -21.56 20.88 -69.41
N GLY A 17 -22.44 20.18 -68.71
CA GLY A 17 -22.38 20.01 -67.27
C GLY A 17 -21.13 19.20 -66.89
N ALA A 18 -20.36 19.73 -65.95
CA ALA A 18 -19.32 19.00 -65.29
C ALA A 18 -19.78 18.72 -63.84
N LEU A 19 -20.06 17.46 -63.58
CA LEU A 19 -20.30 16.91 -62.23
C LEU A 19 -19.01 17.07 -61.44
N ALA A 20 -18.98 17.99 -60.48
CA ALA A 20 -17.87 18.11 -59.52
C ALA A 20 -17.99 17.00 -58.49
N PHE A 21 -17.19 15.94 -58.60
CA PHE A 21 -16.94 14.97 -57.57
C PHE A 21 -16.07 15.65 -56.50
N VAL A 22 -16.68 16.08 -55.39
CA VAL A 22 -15.96 16.52 -54.20
C VAL A 22 -15.48 15.24 -53.48
N LEU A 23 -14.26 14.85 -53.75
CA LEU A 23 -13.50 13.91 -52.90
C LEU A 23 -13.21 14.61 -51.58
N SER A 24 -14.08 14.40 -50.59
CA SER A 24 -13.76 14.70 -49.19
C SER A 24 -12.75 13.65 -48.70
N SER A 25 -11.46 13.95 -48.89
CA SER A 25 -10.40 13.26 -48.17
C SER A 25 -10.53 13.60 -46.68
N GLY A 26 -11.27 12.75 -45.97
CA GLY A 26 -11.28 12.74 -44.52
C GLY A 26 -9.86 12.44 -44.03
N ILE A 27 -9.11 13.50 -43.69
CA ILE A 27 -7.88 13.37 -42.94
C ILE A 27 -8.33 12.89 -41.55
N GLY A 28 -8.33 11.58 -41.38
CA GLY A 28 -8.43 10.97 -40.05
C GLY A 28 -7.23 11.42 -39.24
N VAL A 29 -7.40 12.48 -38.47
CA VAL A 29 -6.44 12.81 -37.40
C VAL A 29 -6.49 11.66 -36.41
N SER A 30 -5.59 10.69 -36.59
CA SER A 30 -5.28 9.73 -35.55
C SER A 30 -4.73 10.54 -34.37
N VAL A 31 -5.59 10.90 -33.43
CA VAL A 31 -5.15 11.40 -32.13
C VAL A 31 -4.40 10.23 -31.51
N ASN A 32 -3.10 10.26 -31.64
CA ASN A 32 -2.21 9.36 -30.94
C ASN A 32 -2.41 9.69 -29.44
N ALA A 33 -3.31 8.97 -28.79
CA ALA A 33 -3.54 9.14 -27.35
C ALA A 33 -2.21 8.80 -26.67
N GLN A 34 -1.46 9.83 -26.29
CA GLN A 34 -0.20 9.66 -25.56
C GLN A 34 -0.50 8.82 -24.32
N THR A 35 0.09 7.63 -24.27
CA THR A 35 -0.07 6.72 -23.14
C THR A 35 0.34 7.44 -21.88
N LYS A 36 -0.62 7.63 -20.95
CA LYS A 36 -0.38 8.35 -19.71
C LYS A 36 0.47 7.52 -18.78
N THR A 37 1.45 8.14 -18.15
CA THR A 37 2.31 7.49 -17.16
C THR A 37 1.89 7.92 -15.76
N ILE A 38 1.57 6.96 -14.91
CA ILE A 38 1.29 7.16 -13.48
C ILE A 38 2.54 6.81 -12.69
N THR A 39 3.00 7.74 -11.86
CA THR A 39 4.13 7.53 -10.95
C THR A 39 3.63 7.16 -9.55
N ILE A 40 4.02 5.98 -9.08
CA ILE A 40 3.68 5.48 -7.74
C ILE A 40 4.93 5.53 -6.86
N TYR A 41 4.81 6.15 -5.68
CA TYR A 41 5.78 5.91 -4.60
C TYR A 41 5.22 4.80 -3.71
N SER A 42 5.94 3.68 -3.63
CA SER A 42 5.45 2.45 -3.00
C SER A 42 6.32 2.01 -1.84
N GLY A 43 5.72 2.05 -0.64
CA GLY A 43 6.24 1.38 0.55
C GLY A 43 5.94 -0.12 0.59
N ARG A 44 5.25 -0.63 -0.45
CA ARG A 44 4.96 -2.06 -0.61
C ARG A 44 6.11 -2.75 -1.30
N SER A 45 6.43 -3.96 -0.86
CA SER A 45 7.45 -4.78 -1.53
C SER A 45 7.08 -5.03 -2.99
N GLU A 46 8.04 -4.84 -3.90
CA GLU A 46 7.88 -5.09 -5.33
C GLU A 46 7.30 -6.48 -5.61
N LYS A 47 7.85 -7.52 -4.97
CA LYS A 47 7.39 -8.91 -5.13
C LYS A 47 5.90 -9.13 -4.81
N LEU A 48 5.29 -8.27 -4.00
CA LEU A 48 3.90 -8.39 -3.61
C LEU A 48 2.94 -7.71 -4.60
N ILE A 49 3.37 -6.63 -5.26
CA ILE A 49 2.44 -5.80 -6.04
C ILE A 49 2.80 -5.66 -7.51
N SER A 50 4.08 -5.88 -7.95
CA SER A 50 4.43 -5.69 -9.36
C SER A 50 3.61 -6.56 -10.31
N PRO A 51 3.31 -7.85 -10.02
CA PRO A 51 2.51 -8.65 -10.94
C PRO A 51 1.09 -8.09 -11.15
N LEU A 52 0.50 -7.51 -10.10
CA LEU A 52 -0.82 -6.88 -10.20
C LEU A 52 -0.76 -5.54 -10.93
N LEU A 53 0.29 -4.74 -10.72
CA LEU A 53 0.47 -3.46 -11.41
C LEU A 53 0.77 -3.66 -12.89
N GLU A 54 1.60 -4.63 -13.27
CA GLU A 54 1.87 -4.99 -14.67
C GLU A 54 0.59 -5.45 -15.39
N LYS A 55 -0.27 -6.18 -14.67
CA LYS A 55 -1.58 -6.55 -15.20
C LYS A 55 -2.47 -5.30 -15.36
N ALA A 56 -2.44 -4.38 -14.40
CA ALA A 56 -3.19 -3.13 -14.48
C ALA A 56 -2.73 -2.25 -15.65
N GLU A 57 -1.42 -2.15 -15.92
CA GLU A 57 -0.88 -1.45 -17.08
C GLU A 57 -1.51 -1.93 -18.39
N LYS A 58 -1.52 -3.26 -18.59
CA LYS A 58 -2.06 -3.89 -19.79
C LYS A 58 -3.57 -3.68 -19.92
N ASP A 59 -4.30 -3.92 -18.81
CA ASP A 59 -5.77 -3.89 -18.81
C ASP A 59 -6.32 -2.46 -18.93
N LEU A 60 -5.57 -1.45 -18.47
CA LEU A 60 -5.97 -0.04 -18.48
C LEU A 60 -5.34 0.77 -19.63
N GLY A 61 -4.35 0.22 -20.35
CA GLY A 61 -3.65 0.91 -21.41
C GLY A 61 -2.88 2.14 -20.93
N MET A 62 -2.27 2.07 -19.74
CA MET A 62 -1.47 3.14 -19.14
C MET A 62 -0.08 2.63 -18.77
N ASN A 63 0.90 3.51 -18.64
CA ASN A 63 2.20 3.16 -18.08
C ASN A 63 2.20 3.39 -16.58
N ILE A 64 2.82 2.50 -15.79
CA ILE A 64 3.00 2.63 -14.35
C ILE A 64 4.48 2.61 -14.03
N GLN A 65 4.99 3.70 -13.47
CA GLN A 65 6.36 3.78 -12.95
C GLN A 65 6.32 3.72 -11.43
N VAL A 66 7.12 2.86 -10.84
CA VAL A 66 7.11 2.65 -9.39
C VAL A 66 8.48 2.98 -8.79
N ARG A 67 8.50 3.91 -7.82
CA ARG A 67 9.62 4.12 -6.91
C ARG A 67 9.36 3.31 -5.65
N TYR A 68 10.10 2.23 -5.46
CA TYR A 68 10.05 1.42 -4.24
C TYR A 68 10.96 1.99 -3.17
N GLY A 69 10.57 1.87 -1.90
CA GLY A 69 11.34 2.30 -0.75
C GLY A 69 10.65 2.00 0.57
N ASP A 70 11.24 2.39 1.68
CA ASP A 70 10.59 2.26 2.98
C ASP A 70 9.40 3.23 3.10
N THR A 71 8.30 2.73 3.68
CA THR A 71 7.05 3.50 3.79
C THR A 71 7.26 4.84 4.49
N ALA A 72 7.99 4.86 5.62
CA ALA A 72 8.24 6.09 6.35
C ALA A 72 9.13 7.07 5.57
N GLU A 73 10.21 6.58 4.97
CA GLU A 73 11.14 7.40 4.18
C GLU A 73 10.43 8.05 2.99
N LEU A 74 9.63 7.26 2.25
CA LEU A 74 8.86 7.79 1.12
C LEU A 74 7.80 8.81 1.56
N ALA A 75 7.16 8.61 2.72
CA ALA A 75 6.19 9.56 3.25
C ALA A 75 6.87 10.89 3.64
N ILE A 76 8.05 10.83 4.27
CA ILE A 76 8.85 12.02 4.61
C ILE A 76 9.31 12.73 3.33
N ALA A 77 9.86 11.99 2.36
CA ALA A 77 10.25 12.56 1.07
C ALA A 77 9.08 13.27 0.37
N LEU A 78 7.88 12.70 0.38
CA LEU A 78 6.68 13.34 -0.18
C LEU A 78 6.31 14.63 0.55
N VAL A 79 6.49 14.69 1.87
CA VAL A 79 6.28 15.93 2.65
C VAL A 79 7.30 17.00 2.24
N GLU A 80 8.56 16.62 2.09
CA GLU A 80 9.66 17.53 1.69
C GLU A 80 9.53 17.98 0.23
N GLU A 81 9.22 17.08 -0.69
CA GLU A 81 8.97 17.38 -2.10
C GLU A 81 7.75 18.30 -2.29
N GLY A 82 6.71 18.13 -1.47
CA GLY A 82 5.49 18.92 -1.49
C GLY A 82 4.84 18.97 -2.88
N LYS A 83 4.57 20.17 -3.39
CA LYS A 83 3.97 20.37 -4.73
C LYS A 83 4.90 20.01 -5.90
N ASN A 84 6.19 19.85 -5.65
CA ASN A 84 7.19 19.48 -6.64
C ASN A 84 7.35 17.95 -6.75
N SER A 85 6.63 17.18 -5.96
CA SER A 85 6.67 15.73 -6.04
C SER A 85 6.25 15.23 -7.41
N ARG A 86 6.95 14.20 -7.88
CA ARG A 86 6.60 13.49 -9.11
C ARG A 86 5.57 12.39 -8.89
N ALA A 87 5.25 12.07 -7.64
CA ALA A 87 4.30 11.02 -7.30
C ALA A 87 2.86 11.47 -7.65
N ASP A 88 2.15 10.62 -8.36
CA ASP A 88 0.71 10.73 -8.57
C ASP A 88 -0.06 9.99 -7.47
N LEU A 89 0.47 8.85 -7.06
CA LEU A 89 -0.10 7.96 -6.06
C LEU A 89 0.96 7.56 -5.03
N TYR A 90 0.62 7.60 -3.76
CA TYR A 90 1.38 6.95 -2.71
C TYR A 90 0.71 5.65 -2.32
N PHE A 91 1.45 4.53 -2.34
CA PHE A 91 0.98 3.22 -1.93
C PHE A 91 1.73 2.80 -0.65
N ALA A 92 1.12 3.07 0.48
CA ALA A 92 1.72 2.80 1.79
C ALA A 92 1.53 1.35 2.23
N GLN A 93 2.42 0.89 3.08
CA GLN A 93 2.26 -0.38 3.79
C GLN A 93 1.36 -0.26 5.02
N ASP A 94 1.02 0.94 5.48
CA ASP A 94 0.19 1.15 6.68
C ASP A 94 -0.57 2.49 6.67
N ALA A 95 -1.59 2.57 7.53
CA ALA A 95 -2.43 3.74 7.67
C ALA A 95 -1.72 4.94 8.31
N GLY A 96 -0.67 4.70 9.13
CA GLY A 96 0.05 5.77 9.82
C GLY A 96 0.71 6.75 8.87
N ALA A 97 1.40 6.23 7.84
CA ALA A 97 2.02 7.04 6.80
C ALA A 97 0.98 7.79 5.95
N LEU A 98 -0.16 7.16 5.63
CA LEU A 98 -1.27 7.79 4.92
C LEU A 98 -1.87 8.95 5.74
N GLY A 99 -2.08 8.74 7.03
CA GLY A 99 -2.56 9.75 7.96
C GLY A 99 -1.59 10.94 8.12
N LEU A 100 -0.27 10.71 8.07
CA LEU A 100 0.72 11.78 8.04
C LEU A 100 0.51 12.69 6.82
N LEU A 101 0.38 12.12 5.61
CA LEU A 101 0.19 12.89 4.39
C LEU A 101 -1.13 13.66 4.40
N GLU A 102 -2.20 13.06 4.94
CA GLU A 102 -3.49 13.73 5.15
C GLU A 102 -3.35 14.94 6.07
N ARG A 103 -2.71 14.80 7.24
CA ARG A 103 -2.45 15.92 8.18
C ARG A 103 -1.62 17.03 7.56
N ARG A 104 -0.72 16.72 6.64
CA ARG A 104 0.10 17.70 5.91
C ARG A 104 -0.62 18.35 4.74
N ASN A 105 -1.88 17.97 4.48
CA ASN A 105 -2.69 18.46 3.36
C ASN A 105 -2.03 18.33 1.99
N ILE A 106 -1.26 17.25 1.77
CA ILE A 106 -0.59 16.96 0.50
C ILE A 106 -1.28 15.85 -0.29
N THR A 107 -2.50 15.49 0.10
CA THR A 107 -3.35 14.51 -0.58
C THR A 107 -4.64 15.13 -1.12
N LEU A 108 -5.12 14.62 -2.24
CA LEU A 108 -6.43 14.96 -2.81
C LEU A 108 -7.52 14.01 -2.26
N PRO A 109 -8.77 14.48 -2.18
CA PRO A 109 -9.89 13.57 -1.89
C PRO A 109 -10.09 12.59 -3.06
N ILE A 110 -10.34 11.34 -2.70
CA ILE A 110 -10.73 10.26 -3.61
C ILE A 110 -12.24 10.33 -3.82
N SER A 111 -12.72 9.98 -5.02
CA SER A 111 -14.15 10.02 -5.33
C SER A 111 -14.97 9.13 -4.38
N SER A 112 -16.13 9.61 -3.97
CA SER A 112 -16.99 8.92 -2.99
C SER A 112 -17.44 7.53 -3.45
N ASN A 113 -17.62 7.31 -4.76
CA ASN A 113 -17.94 6.01 -5.34
C ASN A 113 -16.83 4.95 -5.10
N LEU A 114 -15.57 5.34 -5.02
CA LEU A 114 -14.45 4.45 -4.66
C LEU A 114 -14.34 4.29 -3.13
N VAL A 115 -14.39 5.40 -2.41
CA VAL A 115 -14.30 5.41 -0.95
C VAL A 115 -15.38 4.54 -0.32
N ASN A 116 -16.61 4.57 -0.83
CA ASN A 116 -17.74 3.82 -0.28
C ASN A 116 -17.73 2.31 -0.57
N GLN A 117 -16.82 1.83 -1.42
CA GLN A 117 -16.61 0.38 -1.62
C GLN A 117 -15.83 -0.26 -0.47
N VAL A 118 -15.06 0.55 0.28
CA VAL A 118 -14.18 0.08 1.36
C VAL A 118 -14.86 0.30 2.71
N ASP A 119 -14.78 -0.70 3.60
CA ASP A 119 -15.29 -0.61 4.97
C ASP A 119 -14.78 0.68 5.66
N SER A 120 -15.65 1.36 6.40
CA SER A 120 -15.33 2.64 7.06
C SER A 120 -14.13 2.56 8.00
N ARG A 121 -13.84 1.39 8.56
CA ARG A 121 -12.66 1.14 9.40
C ARG A 121 -11.34 1.25 8.63
N PHE A 122 -11.37 1.09 7.32
CA PHE A 122 -10.19 1.00 6.44
C PHE A 122 -10.04 2.17 5.49
N ARG A 123 -10.62 3.31 5.80
CA ARG A 123 -10.55 4.53 4.99
C ARG A 123 -10.52 5.79 5.86
N SER A 124 -9.97 6.87 5.30
CA SER A 124 -10.06 8.19 5.92
C SER A 124 -11.51 8.67 6.00
N PRO A 125 -11.96 9.21 7.13
CA PRO A 125 -13.27 9.87 7.23
C PRO A 125 -13.44 11.02 6.23
N GLN A 126 -12.34 11.66 5.81
CA GLN A 126 -12.33 12.76 4.84
C GLN A 126 -12.12 12.24 3.39
N GLY A 127 -12.03 10.94 3.18
CA GLY A 127 -11.78 10.35 1.86
C GLY A 127 -10.41 10.65 1.27
N LYS A 128 -9.42 11.02 2.08
CA LYS A 128 -8.07 11.38 1.64
C LYS A 128 -7.15 10.19 1.38
N TRP A 129 -7.49 9.05 1.92
CA TRP A 129 -6.86 7.76 1.66
C TRP A 129 -7.86 6.62 1.84
N LEU A 130 -7.56 5.46 1.27
CA LEU A 130 -8.32 4.23 1.47
C LEU A 130 -7.43 3.00 1.47
N GLY A 131 -7.87 1.97 2.18
CA GLY A 131 -7.25 0.66 2.19
C GLY A 131 -7.43 -0.06 0.87
N ILE A 132 -6.40 -0.79 0.48
CA ILE A 132 -6.41 -1.67 -0.70
C ILE A 132 -6.37 -3.14 -0.27
N SER A 133 -5.67 -3.45 0.81
CA SER A 133 -5.68 -4.78 1.41
C SER A 133 -5.55 -4.69 2.92
N GLY A 134 -6.19 -5.61 3.63
CA GLY A 134 -6.14 -5.72 5.08
C GLY A 134 -5.03 -6.65 5.55
N ARG A 135 -4.45 -6.35 6.71
CA ARG A 135 -3.46 -7.21 7.33
C ARG A 135 -3.56 -7.17 8.84
N ALA A 136 -3.25 -8.31 9.47
CA ALA A 136 -3.16 -8.42 10.90
C ALA A 136 -1.70 -8.46 11.36
N ARG A 137 -1.38 -7.74 12.42
CA ARG A 137 -0.16 -7.94 13.19
C ARG A 137 -0.26 -9.28 13.92
N VAL A 138 0.85 -9.98 14.05
CA VAL A 138 0.88 -11.33 14.64
C VAL A 138 2.24 -11.61 15.24
N LEU A 139 2.27 -12.46 16.24
CA LEU A 139 3.47 -13.11 16.72
C LEU A 139 3.62 -14.43 15.96
N ASN A 140 4.60 -14.53 15.07
CA ASN A 140 4.98 -15.84 14.55
C ASN A 140 5.96 -16.51 15.50
N TYR A 141 5.84 -17.81 15.69
CA TYR A 141 6.71 -18.56 16.58
C TYR A 141 7.21 -19.85 15.94
N ASN A 142 8.40 -20.29 16.32
CA ASN A 142 8.93 -21.59 15.91
C ASN A 142 8.28 -22.69 16.73
N THR A 143 7.59 -23.62 16.06
CA THR A 143 6.79 -24.69 16.69
C THR A 143 7.64 -25.79 17.34
N ASN A 144 8.91 -25.93 16.94
CA ASN A 144 9.85 -26.86 17.57
C ASN A 144 10.46 -26.32 18.86
N LEU A 145 10.49 -24.98 19.04
CA LEU A 145 11.14 -24.30 20.18
C LEU A 145 10.15 -23.79 21.22
N VAL A 146 8.90 -23.54 20.82
CA VAL A 146 7.88 -22.98 21.71
C VAL A 146 6.61 -23.83 21.68
N GLN A 147 6.23 -24.35 22.82
CA GLN A 147 4.95 -25.03 22.97
C GLN A 147 3.79 -24.05 23.02
N LYS A 148 2.67 -24.41 22.41
CA LYS A 148 1.48 -23.54 22.29
C LYS A 148 0.99 -22.97 23.63
N ASN A 149 1.08 -23.75 24.70
CA ASN A 149 0.64 -23.36 26.05
C ASN A 149 1.57 -22.32 26.70
N ASN A 150 2.78 -22.14 26.19
CA ASN A 150 3.77 -21.21 26.74
C ASN A 150 3.80 -19.88 25.94
N LEU A 151 2.92 -19.73 24.94
CA LEU A 151 2.87 -18.52 24.11
C LEU A 151 2.39 -17.31 24.94
N PRO A 152 2.90 -16.11 24.65
CA PRO A 152 2.51 -14.90 25.35
C PRO A 152 1.06 -14.52 25.02
N ASN A 153 0.26 -14.17 26.03
CA ASN A 153 -1.10 -13.68 25.82
C ASN A 153 -1.15 -12.20 25.42
N SER A 154 -0.08 -11.48 25.72
CA SER A 154 0.06 -10.05 25.46
C SER A 154 1.47 -9.70 24.98
N VAL A 155 1.59 -8.62 24.23
CA VAL A 155 2.88 -8.03 23.84
C VAL A 155 3.74 -7.67 25.07
N TRP A 156 3.09 -7.39 26.22
CA TRP A 156 3.75 -7.10 27.50
C TRP A 156 4.45 -8.31 28.11
N ASP A 157 4.06 -9.53 27.73
CA ASP A 157 4.73 -10.74 28.19
C ASP A 157 6.11 -10.94 27.55
N LEU A 158 6.40 -10.31 26.40
CA LEU A 158 7.64 -10.46 25.66
C LEU A 158 8.88 -9.92 26.38
N VAL A 159 8.68 -9.04 27.38
CA VAL A 159 9.78 -8.52 28.21
C VAL A 159 10.13 -9.42 29.38
N LYS A 160 9.39 -10.52 29.60
CA LYS A 160 9.66 -11.47 30.67
C LYS A 160 11.00 -12.19 30.45
N PRO A 161 11.74 -12.58 31.53
CA PRO A 161 13.07 -13.20 31.42
C PRO A 161 13.12 -14.46 30.54
N GLN A 162 12.05 -15.25 30.50
CA GLN A 162 11.96 -16.46 29.67
C GLN A 162 12.15 -16.20 28.16
N TRP A 163 11.92 -14.96 27.71
CA TRP A 163 12.05 -14.54 26.33
C TRP A 163 13.37 -13.83 26.02
N ARG A 164 14.29 -13.76 26.97
CA ARG A 164 15.59 -13.09 26.78
C ARG A 164 16.36 -13.67 25.59
N GLY A 165 16.72 -12.81 24.63
CA GLY A 165 17.46 -13.17 23.42
C GLY A 165 16.69 -14.03 22.42
N LYS A 166 15.36 -14.20 22.59
CA LYS A 166 14.53 -15.11 21.80
C LYS A 166 13.55 -14.40 20.85
N ILE A 167 13.43 -13.08 20.97
CA ILE A 167 12.47 -12.28 20.20
C ILE A 167 13.16 -11.61 19.01
N ALA A 168 12.43 -11.53 17.90
CA ALA A 168 12.85 -10.85 16.67
C ALA A 168 11.86 -9.74 16.29
N TRP A 169 12.39 -8.59 15.84
CA TRP A 169 11.63 -7.48 15.31
C TRP A 169 12.35 -6.79 14.12
N ALA A 170 11.69 -5.86 13.43
CA ALA A 170 12.24 -5.08 12.33
C ALA A 170 11.87 -3.60 12.51
N PRO A 171 12.66 -2.81 13.25
CA PRO A 171 12.29 -1.45 13.64
C PRO A 171 12.10 -0.45 12.50
N THR A 172 12.87 -0.59 11.43
CA THR A 172 12.76 0.28 10.23
C THR A 172 11.54 -0.01 9.37
N ASN A 173 10.87 -1.15 9.61
CA ASN A 173 9.70 -1.53 8.81
C ASN A 173 8.46 -0.73 9.22
N GLY A 174 7.77 -0.09 8.26
CA GLY A 174 6.60 0.75 8.49
C GLY A 174 5.49 0.06 9.28
N SER A 175 5.29 -1.26 9.12
CA SER A 175 4.29 -1.98 9.91
C SER A 175 4.68 -2.16 11.38
N PHE A 176 5.97 -2.20 11.71
CA PHE A 176 6.43 -2.17 13.09
C PHE A 176 6.24 -0.76 13.69
N GLN A 177 6.58 0.28 12.94
CA GLN A 177 6.37 1.67 13.36
C GLN A 177 4.87 1.95 13.61
N SER A 178 4.00 1.49 12.73
CA SER A 178 2.54 1.61 12.93
C SER A 178 2.04 0.82 14.15
N PHE A 179 2.62 -0.34 14.44
CA PHE A 179 2.36 -1.09 15.67
C PHE A 179 2.79 -0.30 16.90
N VAL A 180 3.96 0.34 16.90
CA VAL A 180 4.41 1.19 18.02
C VAL A 180 3.52 2.43 18.16
N THR A 181 3.06 3.02 17.06
CA THR A 181 2.06 4.10 17.10
C THR A 181 0.77 3.62 17.76
N ALA A 182 0.30 2.41 17.44
CA ALA A 182 -0.87 1.84 18.10
C ALA A 182 -0.66 1.65 19.61
N MET A 183 0.51 1.21 20.04
CA MET A 183 0.85 1.14 21.47
C MET A 183 0.83 2.53 22.13
N ARG A 184 1.37 3.57 21.47
CA ARG A 184 1.31 4.95 21.97
C ARG A 184 -0.13 5.44 22.15
N VAL A 185 -1.00 5.12 21.19
CA VAL A 185 -2.43 5.52 21.23
C VAL A 185 -3.21 4.75 22.31
N THR A 186 -2.95 3.46 22.51
CA THR A 186 -3.73 2.63 23.45
C THR A 186 -3.19 2.62 24.86
N GLU A 187 -1.87 2.72 25.04
CA GLU A 187 -1.20 2.53 26.33
C GLU A 187 -0.51 3.81 26.83
N GLY A 188 -0.40 4.81 25.98
CA GLY A 188 0.34 6.04 26.24
C GLY A 188 1.84 5.92 25.96
N GLU A 189 2.42 7.08 25.73
CA GLU A 189 3.82 7.22 25.31
C GLU A 189 4.84 6.73 26.38
N PRO A 190 4.69 7.09 27.67
CA PRO A 190 5.64 6.66 28.70
C PRO A 190 5.71 5.13 28.82
N ARG A 191 4.56 4.45 28.78
CA ARG A 191 4.48 2.99 28.89
C ARG A 191 5.05 2.31 27.63
N THR A 192 4.79 2.86 26.47
CA THR A 192 5.37 2.37 25.20
C THR A 192 6.88 2.51 25.19
N LEU A 193 7.43 3.66 25.62
CA LEU A 193 8.87 3.87 25.76
C LEU A 193 9.52 2.87 26.73
N GLN A 194 8.86 2.62 27.86
CA GLN A 194 9.32 1.63 28.84
C GLN A 194 9.39 0.24 28.21
N TRP A 195 8.35 -0.16 27.45
CA TRP A 195 8.34 -1.45 26.76
C TRP A 195 9.48 -1.58 25.73
N LEU A 196 9.69 -0.56 24.91
CA LEU A 196 10.78 -0.55 23.92
C LEU A 196 12.15 -0.71 24.58
N LYS A 197 12.43 0.04 25.65
CA LYS A 197 13.65 -0.09 26.44
C LYS A 197 13.82 -1.46 27.07
N ALA A 198 12.71 -2.02 27.62
CA ALA A 198 12.72 -3.35 28.21
C ALA A 198 12.97 -4.46 27.18
N MET A 199 12.42 -4.33 25.96
CA MET A 199 12.70 -5.24 24.84
C MET A 199 14.19 -5.20 24.46
N LYS A 200 14.79 -4.02 24.36
CA LYS A 200 16.24 -3.86 24.11
C LYS A 200 17.08 -4.52 25.20
N ALA A 201 16.76 -4.24 26.47
CA ALA A 201 17.43 -4.84 27.63
C ALA A 201 17.23 -6.37 27.67
N ASN A 202 16.13 -6.86 27.15
CA ASN A 202 15.83 -8.31 27.02
C ASN A 202 16.52 -8.95 25.80
N GLY A 203 17.36 -8.20 25.07
CA GLY A 203 18.17 -8.73 23.99
C GLY A 203 17.37 -9.12 22.76
N VAL A 204 16.34 -8.33 22.41
CA VAL A 204 15.61 -8.52 21.15
C VAL A 204 16.56 -8.42 19.96
N LYS A 205 16.34 -9.24 18.93
CA LYS A 205 17.19 -9.28 17.73
C LYS A 205 16.59 -8.43 16.62
N ASP A 206 17.43 -7.54 16.06
CA ASP A 206 17.06 -6.67 14.95
C ASP A 206 17.21 -7.41 13.61
N TYR A 207 16.19 -7.30 12.75
CA TYR A 207 16.19 -7.81 11.39
C TYR A 207 15.80 -6.71 10.42
N ARG A 208 16.31 -6.78 9.17
CA ARG A 208 16.05 -5.78 8.14
C ARG A 208 14.57 -5.67 7.72
N ASN A 209 13.81 -6.78 7.82
CA ASN A 209 12.39 -6.83 7.42
C ASN A 209 11.69 -8.08 7.96
N ASN A 210 10.37 -8.14 7.78
CA ASN A 210 9.55 -9.25 8.28
C ASN A 210 9.89 -10.60 7.59
N THR A 211 10.30 -10.61 6.33
CA THR A 211 10.72 -11.86 5.65
C THR A 211 11.93 -12.47 6.36
N ALA A 212 12.95 -11.66 6.66
CA ALA A 212 14.14 -12.12 7.37
C ALA A 212 13.82 -12.65 8.79
N ILE A 213 12.81 -12.08 9.46
CA ILE A 213 12.32 -12.60 10.74
C ILE A 213 11.72 -14.00 10.57
N VAL A 214 10.84 -14.21 9.57
CA VAL A 214 10.21 -15.52 9.35
C VAL A 214 11.24 -16.57 8.96
N GLU A 215 12.24 -16.22 8.16
CA GLU A 215 13.38 -17.09 7.84
C GLU A 215 14.17 -17.48 9.10
N ALA A 216 14.48 -16.50 9.94
CA ALA A 216 15.21 -16.74 11.20
C ALA A 216 14.43 -17.62 12.17
N LEU A 217 13.10 -17.45 12.23
CA LEU A 217 12.24 -18.37 12.99
C LEU A 217 12.32 -19.79 12.44
N GLY A 218 12.24 -19.97 11.11
CA GLY A 218 12.32 -21.29 10.48
C GLY A 218 13.65 -22.00 10.76
N ARG A 219 14.76 -21.25 10.83
CA ARG A 219 16.09 -21.75 11.20
C ARG A 219 16.32 -21.94 12.70
N GLY A 220 15.35 -21.53 13.55
CA GLY A 220 15.48 -21.61 15.02
C GLY A 220 16.39 -20.54 15.64
N GLU A 221 16.77 -19.50 14.91
CA GLU A 221 17.61 -18.40 15.40
C GLU A 221 16.87 -17.50 16.41
N SER A 222 15.54 -17.44 16.28
CA SER A 222 14.64 -16.76 17.20
C SER A 222 13.43 -17.64 17.50
N HIS A 223 12.77 -17.41 18.62
CA HIS A 223 11.64 -18.21 19.06
C HIS A 223 10.30 -17.58 18.65
N ILE A 224 10.22 -16.24 18.76
CA ILE A 224 9.03 -15.44 18.44
C ILE A 224 9.46 -14.22 17.62
N GLY A 225 8.68 -13.86 16.60
CA GLY A 225 8.89 -12.69 15.76
C GLY A 225 7.64 -11.83 15.67
N LEU A 226 7.81 -10.52 15.79
CA LEU A 226 6.76 -9.53 15.60
C LEU A 226 6.64 -9.20 14.10
N VAL A 227 5.66 -9.79 13.42
CA VAL A 227 5.50 -9.70 11.96
C VAL A 227 4.05 -9.43 11.57
N ASN A 228 3.78 -9.32 10.28
CA ASN A 228 2.43 -9.40 9.74
C ASN A 228 2.12 -10.84 9.28
N HIS A 229 0.86 -11.25 9.38
CA HIS A 229 0.39 -12.62 9.13
C HIS A 229 0.78 -13.17 7.76
N TYR A 230 0.74 -12.35 6.71
CA TYR A 230 0.88 -12.77 5.32
C TYR A 230 2.30 -13.21 4.93
N TYR A 231 3.33 -12.83 5.68
CA TYR A 231 4.71 -13.22 5.36
C TYR A 231 4.94 -14.72 5.49
N LEU A 232 4.23 -15.40 6.40
CA LEU A 232 4.40 -16.83 6.64
C LEU A 232 3.88 -17.69 5.47
N GLY A 233 2.80 -17.28 4.82
CA GLY A 233 2.11 -18.08 3.80
C GLY A 233 3.00 -18.54 2.65
N ARG A 234 3.95 -17.70 2.22
CA ARG A 234 4.91 -18.06 1.16
C ARG A 234 5.79 -19.21 1.58
N PHE A 235 6.35 -19.18 2.78
CA PHE A 235 7.22 -20.25 3.29
C PHE A 235 6.47 -21.56 3.44
N GLN A 236 5.20 -21.51 3.87
CA GLN A 236 4.36 -22.69 3.98
C GLN A 236 3.94 -23.25 2.61
N LYS A 237 3.80 -22.40 1.58
CA LYS A 237 3.55 -22.84 0.20
C LYS A 237 4.77 -23.57 -0.38
N GLU A 238 5.98 -23.08 -0.09
CA GLU A 238 7.25 -23.70 -0.53
C GLU A 238 7.60 -24.96 0.29
N ASN A 239 7.30 -24.95 1.60
CA ASN A 239 7.52 -26.07 2.52
C ASN A 239 6.33 -26.23 3.47
N PRO A 240 5.41 -27.18 3.21
CA PRO A 240 4.24 -27.40 4.09
C PRO A 240 4.60 -27.75 5.54
N ASN A 241 5.81 -28.27 5.79
CA ASN A 241 6.32 -28.62 7.13
C ASN A 241 7.19 -27.50 7.74
N PHE A 242 7.11 -26.27 7.20
CA PHE A 242 7.87 -25.16 7.75
C PHE A 242 7.52 -24.91 9.22
N PRO A 243 8.50 -24.97 10.15
CA PRO A 243 8.24 -25.06 11.58
C PRO A 243 7.87 -23.72 12.22
N VAL A 244 6.98 -22.95 11.58
CA VAL A 244 6.52 -21.66 12.07
C VAL A 244 5.00 -21.58 12.01
N ALA A 245 4.38 -21.08 13.09
CA ALA A 245 2.94 -20.87 13.16
C ALA A 245 2.61 -19.44 13.65
N PRO A 246 1.44 -18.90 13.28
CA PRO A 246 0.97 -17.61 13.78
C PRO A 246 0.35 -17.77 15.18
N HIS A 247 0.52 -16.73 15.99
CA HIS A 247 -0.14 -16.59 17.28
C HIS A 247 -0.68 -15.18 17.46
N TYR A 248 -1.97 -15.04 17.73
CA TYR A 248 -2.63 -13.78 17.99
C TYR A 248 -2.76 -13.52 19.48
N THR A 249 -2.31 -12.38 19.92
CA THR A 249 -2.49 -11.92 21.30
C THR A 249 -3.94 -11.49 21.57
N ASN A 250 -4.26 -11.18 22.81
CA ASN A 250 -5.62 -10.87 23.22
C ASN A 250 -5.83 -9.35 23.35
N LYS A 251 -6.42 -8.71 22.33
CA LYS A 251 -6.83 -7.30 22.31
C LYS A 251 -5.70 -6.28 22.55
N ASP A 252 -4.48 -6.58 22.14
CA ASP A 252 -3.38 -5.62 22.19
C ASP A 252 -2.79 -5.31 20.80
N ALA A 253 -1.84 -4.39 20.74
CA ALA A 253 -1.26 -3.91 19.48
C ALA A 253 -0.60 -5.01 18.64
N ALA A 254 -0.16 -6.14 19.25
CA ALA A 254 0.44 -7.25 18.50
C ALA A 254 -0.59 -8.08 17.71
N SER A 255 -1.89 -7.82 17.88
CA SER A 255 -2.97 -8.39 17.06
C SER A 255 -3.82 -7.31 16.39
N MET A 256 -3.26 -6.12 16.19
CA MET A 256 -3.97 -5.05 15.48
C MET A 256 -4.21 -5.40 14.02
N ILE A 257 -5.35 -4.96 13.48
CA ILE A 257 -5.63 -4.96 12.07
C ILE A 257 -5.25 -3.59 11.51
N ASN A 258 -4.47 -3.59 10.43
CA ASN A 258 -4.08 -2.41 9.67
C ASN A 258 -4.33 -2.65 8.18
N ILE A 259 -4.05 -1.66 7.35
CA ILE A 259 -4.21 -1.77 5.89
C ILE A 259 -2.90 -1.44 5.18
N ALA A 260 -2.71 -2.00 4.01
CA ALA A 260 -1.96 -1.34 2.96
C ALA A 260 -2.96 -0.48 2.18
N GLY A 261 -2.59 0.74 1.89
CA GLY A 261 -3.56 1.68 1.33
C GLY A 261 -2.91 2.75 0.45
N VAL A 262 -3.75 3.53 -0.20
CA VAL A 262 -3.34 4.52 -1.18
C VAL A 262 -3.86 5.92 -0.84
N ALA A 263 -3.09 6.92 -1.25
CA ALA A 263 -3.48 8.33 -1.26
C ALA A 263 -3.09 8.96 -2.60
N ILE A 264 -3.96 9.79 -3.15
CA ILE A 264 -3.70 10.57 -4.35
C ILE A 264 -2.91 11.82 -3.96
N MET A 265 -1.76 12.04 -4.58
CA MET A 265 -0.93 13.19 -4.25
C MET A 265 -1.49 14.48 -4.86
N ASN A 266 -1.39 15.60 -4.13
CA ASN A 266 -1.88 16.90 -4.62
C ASN A 266 -1.00 17.51 -5.72
N SER A 267 0.18 16.95 -5.97
CA SER A 267 1.06 17.28 -7.09
C SER A 267 0.56 16.73 -8.43
N THR A 268 -0.29 15.68 -8.41
CA THR A 268 -0.76 15.02 -9.64
C THR A 268 -1.58 15.93 -10.55
N LYS A 269 -1.37 15.81 -11.85
CA LYS A 269 -2.21 16.41 -12.91
C LYS A 269 -3.15 15.36 -13.54
N GLN A 270 -3.14 14.13 -13.05
CA GLN A 270 -3.78 12.96 -13.65
C GLN A 270 -4.74 12.25 -12.71
N LYS A 271 -5.43 13.01 -11.83
CA LYS A 271 -6.32 12.44 -10.80
C LYS A 271 -7.29 11.38 -11.36
N ALA A 272 -7.90 11.65 -12.53
CA ALA A 272 -8.85 10.71 -13.13
C ALA A 272 -8.20 9.37 -13.51
N GLU A 273 -6.97 9.39 -14.02
CA GLU A 273 -6.23 8.17 -14.35
C GLU A 273 -5.78 7.41 -13.09
N VAL A 274 -5.37 8.14 -12.05
CA VAL A 274 -5.06 7.55 -10.75
C VAL A 274 -6.29 6.88 -10.15
N GLU A 275 -7.47 7.49 -10.24
CA GLU A 275 -8.72 6.89 -9.77
C GLU A 275 -9.14 5.64 -10.57
N LYS A 276 -8.82 5.57 -11.89
CA LYS A 276 -8.99 4.33 -12.67
C LYS A 276 -8.10 3.20 -12.11
N LEU A 277 -6.86 3.51 -11.77
CA LEU A 277 -5.97 2.52 -11.14
C LEU A 277 -6.48 2.10 -9.76
N ILE A 278 -6.93 3.03 -8.92
CA ILE A 278 -7.54 2.70 -7.62
C ILE A 278 -8.78 1.80 -7.82
N SER A 279 -9.65 2.15 -8.76
CA SER A 279 -10.81 1.32 -9.12
C SER A 279 -10.40 -0.09 -9.55
N TYR A 280 -9.32 -0.21 -10.34
CA TYR A 280 -8.77 -1.50 -10.72
C TYR A 280 -8.32 -2.34 -9.52
N LEU A 281 -7.59 -1.73 -8.58
CA LEU A 281 -7.11 -2.39 -7.37
C LEU A 281 -8.26 -2.84 -6.44
N LEU A 282 -9.42 -2.19 -6.50
CA LEU A 282 -10.62 -2.53 -5.74
C LEU A 282 -11.54 -3.56 -6.45
N ARG A 283 -11.27 -3.96 -7.71
CA ARG A 283 -12.07 -4.99 -8.40
C ARG A 283 -12.02 -6.32 -7.65
N PRO A 284 -13.09 -7.13 -7.68
CA PRO A 284 -13.08 -8.46 -7.06
C PRO A 284 -11.89 -9.33 -7.46
N SER A 285 -11.47 -9.27 -8.74
CA SER A 285 -10.28 -10.02 -9.23
C SER A 285 -8.98 -9.57 -8.58
N SER A 286 -8.78 -8.25 -8.39
CA SER A 286 -7.60 -7.70 -7.71
C SER A 286 -7.62 -8.01 -6.21
N GLN A 287 -8.80 -7.97 -5.60
CA GLN A 287 -8.97 -8.33 -4.19
C GLN A 287 -8.76 -9.84 -3.96
N THR A 288 -9.15 -10.68 -4.93
CA THR A 288 -8.84 -12.12 -4.93
C THR A 288 -7.33 -12.34 -5.06
N TYR A 289 -6.62 -11.56 -5.89
CA TYR A 289 -5.16 -11.59 -5.96
C TYR A 289 -4.52 -11.34 -4.59
N PHE A 290 -4.97 -10.30 -3.87
CA PHE A 290 -4.46 -10.04 -2.52
C PHE A 290 -4.71 -11.21 -1.57
N ALA A 291 -5.88 -11.84 -1.63
CA ALA A 291 -6.20 -12.97 -0.78
C ALA A 291 -5.37 -14.24 -1.12
N GLN A 292 -5.20 -14.56 -2.39
CA GLN A 292 -4.62 -15.84 -2.83
C GLN A 292 -3.10 -15.77 -3.03
N GLU A 293 -2.58 -14.66 -3.59
CA GLU A 293 -1.17 -14.54 -3.92
C GLU A 293 -0.35 -13.85 -2.82
N THR A 294 -0.96 -12.88 -2.11
CA THR A 294 -0.25 -12.16 -1.05
C THR A 294 -0.70 -12.54 0.37
N ASN A 295 -1.72 -13.40 0.51
CA ASN A 295 -2.33 -13.80 1.78
C ASN A 295 -2.84 -12.60 2.62
N GLU A 296 -3.26 -11.51 1.99
CA GLU A 296 -3.83 -10.33 2.64
C GLU A 296 -5.36 -10.37 2.58
N TYR A 297 -6.01 -9.74 3.54
CA TYR A 297 -7.47 -9.70 3.58
C TYR A 297 -8.04 -8.70 2.58
N PRO A 298 -9.07 -9.08 1.81
CA PRO A 298 -9.83 -8.13 1.00
C PRO A 298 -10.46 -7.03 1.86
N VAL A 299 -10.55 -5.83 1.32
CA VAL A 299 -11.17 -4.66 1.99
C VAL A 299 -12.57 -4.32 1.47
N ILE A 300 -13.03 -5.02 0.42
CA ILE A 300 -14.39 -4.92 -0.13
C ILE A 300 -15.23 -6.12 0.27
N SER A 301 -16.54 -5.97 0.22
CA SER A 301 -17.49 -7.06 0.47
C SER A 301 -17.51 -8.09 -0.65
N GLY A 302 -17.91 -9.33 -0.34
CA GLY A 302 -18.16 -10.39 -1.33
C GLY A 302 -16.92 -11.12 -1.85
N VAL A 303 -15.72 -10.81 -1.37
CA VAL A 303 -14.48 -11.54 -1.70
C VAL A 303 -14.02 -12.34 -0.50
N ALA A 304 -13.74 -13.63 -0.70
CA ALA A 304 -13.24 -14.51 0.35
C ALA A 304 -11.84 -14.10 0.82
N GLY A 305 -11.61 -14.16 2.12
CA GLY A 305 -10.29 -13.96 2.72
C GLY A 305 -9.30 -15.07 2.37
N PRO A 306 -8.01 -14.92 2.76
CA PRO A 306 -6.98 -15.92 2.50
C PRO A 306 -7.34 -17.27 3.10
N ALA A 307 -7.09 -18.33 2.35
CA ALA A 307 -7.21 -19.70 2.87
C ALA A 307 -6.21 -19.93 4.02
N ASN A 308 -6.56 -20.76 4.99
CA ASN A 308 -5.70 -21.13 6.13
C ASN A 308 -5.30 -19.97 7.04
N GLN A 309 -6.00 -18.83 6.98
CA GLN A 309 -5.84 -17.73 7.91
C GLN A 309 -7.05 -17.63 8.84
N VAL A 310 -6.83 -17.11 10.05
CA VAL A 310 -7.93 -16.80 10.96
C VAL A 310 -8.79 -15.72 10.31
N PRO A 311 -10.11 -15.91 10.18
CA PRO A 311 -11.00 -14.89 9.64
C PRO A 311 -10.86 -13.56 10.38
N LEU A 312 -10.89 -12.44 9.63
CA LEU A 312 -10.62 -11.12 10.17
C LEU A 312 -11.50 -10.75 11.37
N ASN A 313 -12.76 -11.20 11.36
CA ASN A 313 -13.73 -10.97 12.44
C ASN A 313 -13.49 -11.83 13.70
N GLN A 314 -12.62 -12.83 13.65
CA GLN A 314 -12.24 -13.67 14.79
C GLN A 314 -10.95 -13.19 15.46
N ILE A 315 -10.20 -12.27 14.85
CA ILE A 315 -9.00 -11.69 15.46
C ILE A 315 -9.43 -10.70 16.53
N LYS A 316 -8.99 -10.94 17.77
CA LYS A 316 -9.24 -10.07 18.92
C LYS A 316 -8.30 -8.86 18.86
N THR A 317 -8.73 -7.82 18.16
CA THR A 317 -7.93 -6.60 17.93
C THR A 317 -8.11 -5.59 19.06
N PRO A 318 -7.13 -4.71 19.32
CA PRO A 318 -7.30 -3.57 20.19
C PRO A 318 -8.35 -2.59 19.61
N ASN A 319 -8.95 -1.78 20.47
CA ASN A 319 -9.85 -0.72 20.02
C ASN A 319 -9.05 0.50 19.53
N VAL A 320 -8.52 0.40 18.31
CA VAL A 320 -7.74 1.48 17.66
C VAL A 320 -8.42 1.89 16.37
N ASN A 321 -8.71 3.18 16.25
CA ASN A 321 -9.08 3.75 14.97
C ASN A 321 -7.81 4.02 14.15
N LEU A 322 -7.75 3.53 12.91
CA LEU A 322 -6.58 3.68 12.04
C LEU A 322 -6.25 5.15 11.74
N THR A 323 -7.23 6.05 11.79
CA THR A 323 -7.00 7.50 11.64
C THR A 323 -6.15 8.09 12.76
N ASN A 324 -6.12 7.45 13.93
CA ASN A 324 -5.30 7.89 15.07
C ASN A 324 -3.84 7.43 14.96
N LEU A 325 -3.50 6.60 13.96
CA LEU A 325 -2.12 6.15 13.71
C LEU A 325 -1.30 7.15 12.89
N ASN A 326 -1.70 8.40 12.85
CA ASN A 326 -1.18 9.44 11.95
C ASN A 326 0.04 10.20 12.47
N ASP A 327 0.57 9.86 13.67
CA ASP A 327 1.74 10.50 14.25
C ASP A 327 3.01 9.64 14.05
N LEU A 328 3.38 9.44 12.78
CA LEU A 328 4.62 8.77 12.43
C LEU A 328 5.87 9.49 12.95
N PRO A 329 6.01 10.84 12.83
CA PRO A 329 7.17 11.54 13.35
C PRO A 329 7.41 11.30 14.84
N GLY A 330 6.38 11.45 15.69
CA GLY A 330 6.49 11.19 17.11
C GLY A 330 6.81 9.71 17.43
N THR A 331 6.39 8.78 16.58
CA THR A 331 6.79 7.37 16.74
C THR A 331 8.27 7.16 16.41
N LEU A 332 8.79 7.78 15.36
CA LEU A 332 10.21 7.70 15.00
C LEU A 332 11.09 8.32 16.10
N GLU A 333 10.68 9.47 16.65
CA GLU A 333 11.34 10.11 17.78
C GLU A 333 11.37 9.19 19.01
N LEU A 334 10.25 8.55 19.35
CA LEU A 334 10.17 7.61 20.46
C LEU A 334 11.09 6.39 20.27
N LEU A 335 11.17 5.86 19.04
CA LEU A 335 12.05 4.75 18.68
C LEU A 335 13.53 5.14 18.82
N GLN A 336 13.90 6.35 18.41
CA GLN A 336 15.25 6.92 18.60
C GLN A 336 15.57 7.10 20.10
N GLN A 337 14.63 7.68 20.87
CA GLN A 337 14.77 7.85 22.33
C GLN A 337 14.92 6.52 23.06
N ALA A 338 14.35 5.46 22.54
CA ALA A 338 14.50 4.10 23.06
C ALA A 338 15.80 3.41 22.63
N GLY A 339 16.57 4.01 21.71
CA GLY A 339 17.75 3.41 21.09
C GLY A 339 17.41 2.24 20.17
N VAL A 340 16.24 2.27 19.55
CA VAL A 340 15.74 1.23 18.64
C VAL A 340 16.05 1.58 17.17
N LEU A 341 16.10 2.87 16.86
CA LEU A 341 16.58 3.45 15.59
C LEU A 341 17.80 4.29 15.80
#